data_a23dee868e8f2d21d702379ebc4f9c12
#
_entry.id   a23dee868e8f2d21d702379ebc4f9c12
#
_cell.length_a   1.000
_cell.length_b   1.000
_cell.length_c   1.000
_cell.angle_alpha   90.00
_cell.angle_beta   90.00
_cell.angle_gamma   90.00
#
_symmetry.space_group_name_H-M   'P 1'
#
loop_
_entity.id
_entity.type
_entity.pdbx_description
1 polymer ?
#
loop_
_entity_poly.entity_id
_entity_poly.type
_entity_poly.pdbx_seq_one_letter_code
_entity_poly.pdbx_strand_id
1 'polypeptide(L)'
;MRHARPEDLDRLEPLLARLRTFAPLKVKSRGVFYLKSQAFLHFHADPAGLFADVRGDNGDFERVKVDEPEGAAALLDRVARRLSAPT
;
A
#
# COMPACT_ATOMS: atom_id res chain seq x y z
N MET A 1 12.83 -9.69 -6.28
CA MET A 1 12.07 -8.60 -5.61
C MET A 1 12.33 -8.65 -4.11
N ARG A 2 12.52 -7.53 -3.48
CA ARG A 2 12.83 -7.42 -2.06
C ARG A 2 11.87 -6.48 -1.37
N HIS A 3 11.75 -6.58 -0.04
CA HIS A 3 10.99 -5.59 0.73
C HIS A 3 11.61 -4.21 0.55
N ALA A 4 10.76 -3.19 0.57
CA ALA A 4 11.21 -1.81 0.43
C ALA A 4 12.13 -1.44 1.59
N ARG A 5 13.25 -0.80 1.27
CA ARG A 5 14.21 -0.31 2.24
C ARG A 5 13.88 1.14 2.62
N PRO A 6 14.52 1.70 3.66
CA PRO A 6 14.24 3.08 4.05
C PRO A 6 14.33 4.08 2.91
N GLU A 7 15.32 3.96 2.02
CA GLU A 7 15.46 4.87 0.88
C GLU A 7 14.33 4.73 -0.14
N ASP A 8 13.78 3.52 -0.31
CA ASP A 8 12.61 3.31 -1.16
C ASP A 8 11.38 3.94 -0.54
N LEU A 9 11.23 3.79 0.78
CA LEU A 9 10.09 4.35 1.51
C LEU A 9 10.16 5.89 1.53
N ASP A 10 11.37 6.46 1.55
CA ASP A 10 11.52 7.90 1.44
C ASP A 10 10.95 8.42 0.11
N ARG A 11 11.16 7.69 -0.97
CA ARG A 11 10.60 8.03 -2.28
C ARG A 11 9.08 7.92 -2.29
N LEU A 12 8.52 7.06 -1.46
CA LEU A 12 7.08 6.81 -1.38
C LEU A 12 6.41 7.63 -0.27
N GLU A 13 7.16 8.46 0.45
CA GLU A 13 6.61 9.16 1.62
C GLU A 13 5.33 9.96 1.33
N PRO A 14 5.20 10.68 0.20
CA PRO A 14 3.93 11.37 -0.08
C PRO A 14 2.74 10.40 -0.16
N LEU A 15 2.94 9.21 -0.72
CA LEU A 15 1.91 8.19 -0.78
C LEU A 15 1.63 7.62 0.61
N LEU A 16 2.68 7.33 1.38
CA LEU A 16 2.53 6.80 2.74
C LEU A 16 1.76 7.78 3.62
N ALA A 17 2.03 9.08 3.48
CA ALA A 17 1.33 10.11 4.25
C ALA A 17 -0.17 10.07 3.95
N ARG A 18 -0.55 9.88 2.69
CA ARG A 18 -1.95 9.77 2.30
C ARG A 18 -2.59 8.50 2.88
N LEU A 19 -1.87 7.38 2.83
CA LEU A 19 -2.38 6.12 3.38
C LEU A 19 -2.60 6.20 4.88
N ARG A 20 -1.77 6.94 5.60
CA ARG A 20 -1.93 7.12 7.05
C ARG A 20 -3.21 7.86 7.44
N THR A 21 -3.84 8.57 6.49
CA THR A 21 -5.10 9.29 6.78
C THR A 21 -6.31 8.37 6.80
N PHE A 22 -6.20 7.13 6.31
CA PHE A 22 -7.31 6.18 6.36
C PHE A 22 -7.41 5.60 7.76
N ALA A 23 -8.42 6.04 8.53
CA ALA A 23 -8.56 5.67 9.94
C ALA A 23 -8.58 4.16 10.21
N PRO A 24 -9.23 3.31 9.38
CA PRO A 24 -9.24 1.87 9.63
C PRO A 24 -7.88 1.19 9.51
N LEU A 25 -6.92 1.79 8.80
CA LEU A 25 -5.61 1.18 8.64
C LEU A 25 -4.75 1.41 9.89
N LYS A 26 -4.03 0.38 10.30
CA LYS A 26 -3.07 0.45 11.40
C LYS A 26 -1.66 0.36 10.83
N VAL A 27 -0.80 1.30 11.18
CA VAL A 27 0.61 1.26 10.78
C VAL A 27 1.32 0.27 11.69
N LYS A 28 1.76 -0.84 11.13
CA LYS A 28 2.52 -1.85 11.88
C LYS A 28 3.99 -1.46 11.95
N SER A 29 4.51 -0.99 10.83
CA SER A 29 5.82 -0.39 10.72
C SER A 29 5.78 0.50 9.50
N ARG A 30 6.83 1.29 9.24
CA ARG A 30 6.82 2.21 8.10
C ARG A 30 6.61 1.43 6.81
N GLY A 31 5.55 1.76 6.06
CA GLY A 31 5.22 1.10 4.80
C GLY A 31 4.48 -0.22 4.95
N VAL A 32 4.11 -0.62 6.17
CA VAL A 32 3.34 -1.84 6.40
C VAL A 32 2.06 -1.49 7.13
N PHE A 33 0.94 -1.79 6.52
CA PHE A 33 -0.38 -1.45 7.05
C PHE A 33 -1.21 -2.71 7.28
N TYR A 34 -1.89 -2.73 8.42
CA TYR A 34 -2.80 -3.81 8.78
C TYR A 34 -4.23 -3.29 8.76
N LEU A 35 -5.15 -4.18 8.45
CA LEU A 35 -6.59 -3.93 8.50
C LEU A 35 -7.22 -5.07 9.27
N LYS A 36 -7.90 -4.75 10.38
CA LYS A 36 -8.57 -5.76 11.23
C LYS A 36 -7.59 -6.86 11.66
N SER A 37 -6.41 -6.46 12.10
CA SER A 37 -5.37 -7.36 12.61
C SER A 37 -4.76 -8.28 11.55
N GLN A 38 -4.98 -7.99 10.28
CA GLN A 38 -4.44 -8.77 9.17
C GLN A 38 -3.59 -7.88 8.28
N ALA A 39 -2.47 -8.40 7.79
CA ALA A 39 -1.62 -7.66 6.86
C ALA A 39 -2.44 -7.30 5.63
N PHE A 40 -2.48 -6.02 5.30
CA PHE A 40 -3.32 -5.52 4.21
C PHE A 40 -2.51 -4.93 3.07
N LEU A 41 -1.42 -4.21 3.38
CA LEU A 41 -0.68 -3.47 2.38
C LEU A 41 0.78 -3.40 2.78
N HIS A 42 1.66 -3.74 1.84
CA HIS A 42 3.11 -3.58 2.06
C HIS A 42 3.77 -3.28 0.72
N PHE A 43 5.04 -2.89 0.78
CA PHE A 43 5.76 -2.39 -0.39
C PHE A 43 6.99 -3.22 -0.69
N HIS A 44 7.30 -3.32 -1.97
CA HIS A 44 8.46 -4.04 -2.48
C HIS A 44 9.21 -3.19 -3.50
N ALA A 45 10.49 -3.45 -3.63
CA ALA A 45 11.32 -2.83 -4.66
C ALA A 45 11.95 -3.90 -5.53
N ASP A 46 12.09 -3.60 -6.82
CA ASP A 46 12.77 -4.47 -7.76
C ASP A 46 13.34 -3.60 -8.90
N PRO A 47 14.18 -4.16 -9.79
CA PRO A 47 14.74 -3.32 -10.86
C PRO A 47 13.71 -2.62 -11.73
N ALA A 48 12.50 -3.17 -11.84
CA ALA A 48 11.43 -2.56 -12.63
C ALA A 48 10.74 -1.40 -11.93
N GLY A 49 10.95 -1.20 -10.62
CA GLY A 49 10.36 -0.08 -9.88
C GLY A 49 9.89 -0.44 -8.48
N LEU A 50 9.01 0.38 -7.95
CA LEU A 50 8.43 0.20 -6.63
C LEU A 50 7.00 -0.29 -6.76
N PHE A 51 6.65 -1.27 -5.92
CA PHE A 51 5.35 -1.96 -6.00
C PHE A 51 4.70 -2.02 -4.64
N ALA A 52 3.37 -1.94 -4.64
CA ALA A 52 2.54 -2.20 -3.47
C ALA A 52 1.85 -3.53 -3.66
N ASP A 53 1.82 -4.34 -2.61
CA ASP A 53 0.96 -5.53 -2.55
C ASP A 53 -0.21 -5.18 -1.64
N VAL A 54 -1.41 -5.17 -2.18
CA VAL A 54 -2.63 -4.82 -1.46
C VAL A 54 -3.58 -6.02 -1.46
N ARG A 55 -4.10 -6.34 -0.28
CA ARG A 55 -5.00 -7.49 -0.15
C ARG A 55 -6.37 -7.15 -0.72
N GLY A 56 -6.83 -7.98 -1.64
CA GLY A 56 -8.15 -7.83 -2.23
C GLY A 56 -9.24 -8.51 -1.40
N ASP A 57 -10.49 -8.40 -1.87
CA ASP A 57 -11.65 -8.94 -1.18
C ASP A 57 -11.59 -10.46 -1.03
N ASN A 58 -10.93 -11.14 -1.97
CA ASN A 58 -10.77 -12.59 -1.93
C ASN A 58 -9.66 -13.06 -0.99
N GLY A 59 -8.95 -12.12 -0.33
CA GLY A 59 -7.86 -12.43 0.59
C GLY A 59 -6.49 -12.52 -0.07
N ASP A 60 -6.41 -12.53 -1.38
CA ASP A 60 -5.14 -12.59 -2.11
C ASP A 60 -4.56 -11.19 -2.29
N PHE A 61 -3.23 -11.08 -2.30
CA PHE A 61 -2.56 -9.82 -2.59
C PHE A 61 -2.53 -9.58 -4.09
N GLU A 62 -2.79 -8.32 -4.46
CA GLU A 62 -2.65 -7.85 -5.83
C GLU A 62 -1.56 -6.80 -5.89
N ARG A 63 -0.78 -6.80 -6.96
CA ARG A 63 0.38 -5.93 -7.09
C ARG A 63 0.07 -4.71 -7.94
N VAL A 64 0.48 -3.54 -7.43
CA VAL A 64 0.29 -2.27 -8.12
C VAL A 64 1.63 -1.55 -8.17
N LYS A 65 2.06 -1.14 -9.36
CA LYS A 65 3.28 -0.33 -9.50
C LYS A 65 2.99 1.09 -9.02
N VAL A 66 3.80 1.62 -8.10
CA VAL A 66 3.48 2.85 -7.39
C VAL A 66 4.55 3.95 -7.50
N ASP A 67 5.60 3.75 -8.29
CA ASP A 67 6.65 4.74 -8.43
C ASP A 67 6.32 5.83 -9.45
N GLU A 68 5.10 5.80 -10.02
CA GLU A 68 4.59 6.84 -10.90
C GLU A 68 3.27 7.37 -10.35
N PRO A 69 2.93 8.65 -10.65
CA PRO A 69 1.71 9.26 -10.08
C PRO A 69 0.43 8.49 -10.36
N GLU A 70 0.28 7.91 -11.55
CA GLU A 70 -0.92 7.16 -11.92
C GLU A 70 -1.09 5.93 -11.06
N GLY A 71 0.02 5.22 -10.80
CA GLY A 71 -0.02 4.02 -9.97
C GLY A 71 -0.32 4.34 -8.52
N ALA A 72 0.28 5.41 -8.00
CA ALA A 72 0.00 5.86 -6.63
C ALA A 72 -1.47 6.26 -6.48
N ALA A 73 -2.02 7.00 -7.46
CA ALA A 73 -3.42 7.41 -7.44
C ALA A 73 -4.34 6.19 -7.52
N ALA A 74 -4.00 5.22 -8.35
CA ALA A 74 -4.78 3.99 -8.50
C ALA A 74 -4.81 3.20 -7.18
N LEU A 75 -3.68 3.14 -6.48
CA LEU A 75 -3.61 2.46 -5.19
C LEU A 75 -4.50 3.16 -4.16
N LEU A 76 -4.43 4.49 -4.08
CA LEU A 76 -5.25 5.25 -3.13
C LEU A 76 -6.73 5.05 -3.40
N ASP A 77 -7.14 5.07 -4.66
CA ASP A 77 -8.52 4.84 -5.05
C ASP A 77 -8.97 3.44 -4.64
N ARG A 78 -8.14 2.45 -4.89
CA ARG A 78 -8.42 1.06 -4.54
C ARG A 78 -8.59 0.88 -3.04
N VAL A 79 -7.70 1.48 -2.25
CA VAL A 79 -7.77 1.42 -0.79
C VAL A 79 -9.05 2.10 -0.30
N ALA A 80 -9.37 3.28 -0.84
CA ALA A 80 -10.57 4.00 -0.45
C ALA A 80 -11.83 3.18 -0.71
N ARG A 81 -11.91 2.54 -1.86
CA ARG A 81 -13.05 1.68 -2.21
C ARG A 81 -13.15 0.48 -1.28
N ARG A 82 -12.03 -0.15 -0.97
CA ARG A 82 -12.00 -1.32 -0.09
C ARG A 82 -12.49 -0.96 1.31
N LEU A 83 -12.09 0.20 1.83
CA LEU A 83 -12.44 0.61 3.18
C LEU A 83 -13.87 1.13 3.29
N SER A 84 -14.46 1.62 2.20
CA SER A 84 -15.84 2.11 2.20
C SER A 84 -16.85 1.06 1.74
N ALA A 85 -16.39 -0.13 1.35
CA ALA A 85 -17.29 -1.18 0.90
C ALA A 85 -18.17 -1.67 2.05
N PRO A 86 -19.45 -1.94 1.81
CA PRO A 86 -20.32 -2.51 2.84
C PRO A 86 -19.82 -3.90 3.22
N THR A 87 -19.96 -4.23 4.47
CA THR A 87 -19.59 -5.58 4.98
C THR A 87 -20.81 -6.45 5.07
#